data_a2d1cd1e22d86cb532849e1501bef24d
#
_entry.id   a2d1cd1e22d86cb532849e1501bef24d
#
_cell.length_a   1.000
_cell.length_b   1.000
_cell.length_c   1.000
_cell.angle_alpha   90.00
_cell.angle_beta   90.00
_cell.angle_gamma   90.00
#
_symmetry.space_group_name_H-M   'P 1'
#
loop_
_entity.id
_entity.type
_entity.pdbx_description
1 polymer ?
#
loop_
_entity_poly.entity_id
_entity_poly.type
_entity_poly.pdbx_seq_one_letter_code
_entity_poly.pdbx_strand_id
1 'polypeptide(L)'
;MTMTKKERRLRRAVKTRAHIRDLDVARLTVHRTPRHIYAQVTDAAGAKVIAAASTLQKAVRTGLKGTGNADAAKAVGRAIAERTRAAGITRVAFDRAGFKYHGRVKALADAAREAGLEF
;
A
#
# COMPACT_ATOMS: atom_id res chain seq x y z
N MET A 1 8.27 -6.19 30.15
CA MET A 1 8.49 -4.96 29.33
C MET A 1 7.32 -4.72 28.41
N THR A 2 6.98 -3.45 28.21
CA THR A 2 5.86 -3.07 27.35
C THR A 2 6.33 -2.95 25.90
N MET A 3 5.58 -3.51 24.97
CA MET A 3 5.88 -3.41 23.54
C MET A 3 5.71 -1.97 23.05
N THR A 4 6.59 -1.53 22.16
CA THR A 4 6.48 -0.24 21.49
C THR A 4 5.31 -0.27 20.49
N LYS A 5 4.88 0.92 20.02
CA LYS A 5 3.85 1.03 18.97
C LYS A 5 4.28 0.31 17.71
N LYS A 6 5.55 0.44 17.32
CA LYS A 6 6.11 -0.23 16.14
C LYS A 6 6.06 -1.75 16.29
N GLU A 7 6.48 -2.27 17.44
CA GLU A 7 6.46 -3.72 17.71
C GLU A 7 5.04 -4.28 17.65
N ARG A 8 4.05 -3.57 18.24
CA ARG A 8 2.65 -3.98 18.18
C ARG A 8 2.13 -3.99 16.75
N ARG A 9 2.49 -2.99 15.95
CA ARG A 9 2.12 -2.91 14.54
C ARG A 9 2.68 -4.10 13.76
N LEU A 10 3.95 -4.40 13.92
CA LEU A 10 4.62 -5.51 13.25
C LEU A 10 4.03 -6.85 13.66
N ARG A 11 3.67 -7.00 14.93
CA ARG A 11 3.00 -8.22 15.42
C ARG A 11 1.64 -8.44 14.75
N ARG A 12 0.87 -7.36 14.56
CA ARG A 12 -0.42 -7.45 13.82
C ARG A 12 -0.18 -7.84 12.35
N ALA A 13 0.88 -7.33 11.75
CA ALA A 13 1.21 -7.63 10.35
C ALA A 13 1.57 -9.09 10.11
N VAL A 14 2.18 -9.77 11.08
CA VAL A 14 2.63 -11.17 10.94
C VAL A 14 1.48 -12.10 10.55
N LYS A 15 0.34 -12.00 11.23
CA LYS A 15 -0.82 -12.86 10.96
C LYS A 15 -1.39 -12.62 9.57
N THR A 16 -1.54 -11.34 9.17
CA THR A 16 -2.03 -10.97 7.85
C THR A 16 -1.08 -11.46 6.75
N ARG A 17 0.21 -11.28 6.93
CA ARG A 17 1.22 -11.71 5.96
C ARG A 17 1.28 -13.22 5.78
N ALA A 18 1.10 -13.99 6.85
CA ALA A 18 1.01 -15.44 6.76
C ALA A 18 -0.19 -15.87 5.92
N HIS A 19 -1.35 -15.25 6.14
CA HIS A 19 -2.57 -15.52 5.35
C HIS A 19 -2.38 -15.15 3.87
N ILE A 20 -1.80 -14.00 3.58
CA ILE A 20 -1.54 -13.54 2.21
C ILE A 20 -0.62 -14.51 1.49
N ARG A 21 0.39 -15.01 2.16
CA ARG A 21 1.33 -15.97 1.58
C ARG A 21 0.62 -17.24 1.10
N ASP A 22 -0.36 -17.70 1.88
CA ASP A 22 -1.13 -18.89 1.54
C ASP A 22 -2.06 -18.67 0.34
N LEU A 23 -2.43 -17.43 0.03
CA LEU A 23 -3.29 -17.10 -1.11
C LEU A 23 -2.57 -17.16 -2.46
N ASP A 24 -1.24 -17.13 -2.47
CA ASP A 24 -0.40 -17.18 -3.68
C ASP A 24 -0.79 -16.13 -4.74
N VAL A 25 -1.03 -14.89 -4.30
CA VAL A 25 -1.34 -13.75 -5.18
C VAL A 25 -0.35 -12.62 -4.92
N ALA A 26 -0.22 -11.71 -5.89
CA ALA A 26 0.60 -10.50 -5.73
C ALA A 26 0.13 -9.72 -4.50
N ARG A 27 1.07 -9.06 -3.84
CA ARG A 27 0.83 -8.35 -2.58
C ARG A 27 0.97 -6.85 -2.75
N LEU A 28 -0.06 -6.11 -2.38
CA LEU A 28 -0.01 -4.65 -2.27
C LEU A 28 0.29 -4.28 -0.82
N THR A 29 1.48 -3.75 -0.58
CA THR A 29 1.92 -3.34 0.76
C THR A 29 1.93 -1.82 0.85
N VAL A 30 1.39 -1.29 1.95
CA VAL A 30 1.37 0.14 2.24
C VAL A 30 2.26 0.42 3.43
N HIS A 31 3.04 1.50 3.33
CA HIS A 31 3.81 2.02 4.44
C HIS A 31 3.55 3.52 4.55
N ARG A 32 3.34 4.02 5.76
CA ARG A 32 3.11 5.45 5.98
C ARG A 32 4.05 6.01 7.03
N THR A 33 4.45 7.25 6.79
CA THR A 33 5.13 8.10 7.78
C THR A 33 4.27 9.35 7.99
N PRO A 34 4.57 10.22 8.97
CA PRO A 34 3.79 11.46 9.13
C PRO A 34 3.75 12.34 7.88
N ARG A 35 4.81 12.34 7.07
CA ARG A 35 4.93 13.22 5.90
C ARG A 35 4.63 12.55 4.57
N HIS A 36 4.78 11.24 4.48
CA HIS A 36 4.72 10.52 3.21
C HIS A 36 3.93 9.22 3.33
N ILE A 37 3.49 8.72 2.19
CA ILE A 37 2.87 7.40 2.09
C ILE A 37 3.44 6.68 0.88
N TYR A 38 3.62 5.37 1.00
CA TYR A 38 4.26 4.50 0.02
C TYR A 38 3.37 3.31 -0.26
N ALA A 39 3.33 2.89 -1.52
CA ALA A 39 2.66 1.66 -1.92
C ALA A 39 3.59 0.86 -2.83
N GLN A 40 3.57 -0.45 -2.67
CA GLN A 40 4.44 -1.34 -3.42
C GLN A 40 3.71 -2.64 -3.70
N VAL A 41 3.76 -3.10 -4.94
CA VAL A 41 3.22 -4.41 -5.32
C VAL A 41 4.39 -5.36 -5.56
N THR A 42 4.38 -6.47 -4.85
CA THR A 42 5.38 -7.53 -4.98
C THR A 42 4.72 -8.81 -5.49
N ASP A 43 5.55 -9.79 -5.89
CA ASP A 43 5.04 -11.12 -6.20
C ASP A 43 4.51 -11.80 -4.92
N ALA A 44 3.91 -12.97 -5.08
CA ALA A 44 3.31 -13.71 -3.96
C ALA A 44 4.32 -14.06 -2.86
N ALA A 45 5.57 -14.28 -3.22
CA ALA A 45 6.65 -14.58 -2.26
C ALA A 45 7.22 -13.33 -1.60
N GLY A 46 6.93 -12.13 -2.14
CA GLY A 46 7.48 -10.88 -1.65
C GLY A 46 8.92 -10.62 -2.04
N ALA A 47 9.46 -11.40 -2.99
CA ALA A 47 10.87 -11.34 -3.38
C ALA A 47 11.14 -10.30 -4.48
N LYS A 48 10.16 -10.02 -5.34
CA LYS A 48 10.32 -9.12 -6.49
C LYS A 48 9.30 -8.00 -6.45
N VAL A 49 9.76 -6.76 -6.59
CA VAL A 49 8.89 -5.59 -6.71
C VAL A 49 8.40 -5.47 -8.14
N ILE A 50 7.09 -5.51 -8.34
CA ILE A 50 6.44 -5.38 -9.65
C ILE A 50 6.14 -3.94 -9.97
N ALA A 51 5.63 -3.19 -9.00
CA ALA A 51 5.28 -1.78 -9.15
C ALA A 51 5.45 -1.06 -7.81
N ALA A 52 5.74 0.23 -7.87
CA ALA A 52 5.88 1.06 -6.67
C ALA A 52 5.38 2.47 -6.96
N ALA A 53 4.82 3.12 -5.96
CA ALA A 53 4.39 4.52 -6.01
C ALA A 53 4.53 5.14 -4.63
N SER A 54 4.90 6.41 -4.57
CA SER A 54 4.99 7.12 -3.30
C SER A 54 4.86 8.63 -3.51
N THR A 55 4.60 9.35 -2.44
CA THR A 55 4.57 10.80 -2.44
C THR A 55 5.96 11.44 -2.59
N LEU A 56 7.03 10.65 -2.53
CA LEU A 56 8.38 11.11 -2.86
C LEU A 56 8.55 11.31 -4.36
N GLN A 57 7.76 10.63 -5.18
CA GLN A 57 7.87 10.70 -6.63
C GLN A 57 7.18 11.95 -7.16
N LYS A 58 7.91 12.72 -7.96
CA LYS A 58 7.41 13.99 -8.52
C LYS A 58 6.13 13.78 -9.32
N ALA A 59 6.05 12.71 -10.11
CA ALA A 59 4.88 12.40 -10.92
C ALA A 59 3.61 12.17 -10.07
N VAL A 60 3.76 11.65 -8.87
CA VAL A 60 2.65 11.39 -7.95
C VAL A 60 2.23 12.67 -7.21
N ARG A 61 3.20 13.45 -6.73
CA ARG A 61 2.92 14.61 -5.90
C ARG A 61 2.60 15.90 -6.66
N THR A 62 2.74 15.92 -7.97
CA THR A 62 2.43 17.09 -8.80
C THR A 62 0.95 17.47 -8.61
N GLY A 63 0.70 18.73 -8.26
CA GLY A 63 -0.64 19.22 -8.00
C GLY A 63 -1.15 18.99 -6.58
N LEU A 64 -0.42 18.30 -5.73
CA LEU A 64 -0.80 18.10 -4.34
C LEU A 64 -0.35 19.28 -3.47
N LYS A 65 -1.21 19.66 -2.52
CA LYS A 65 -0.89 20.73 -1.55
C LYS A 65 0.00 20.20 -0.41
N GLY A 66 -0.01 18.89 -0.17
CA GLY A 66 0.79 18.24 0.87
C GLY A 66 0.97 16.78 0.57
N THR A 67 1.87 16.13 1.30
CA THR A 67 2.21 14.71 1.07
C THR A 67 1.77 13.80 2.21
N GLY A 68 1.29 14.37 3.31
CA GLY A 68 0.88 13.61 4.51
C GLY A 68 -0.62 13.56 4.75
N ASN A 69 -1.46 13.78 3.74
CA ASN A 69 -2.92 13.82 3.88
C ASN A 69 -3.62 12.76 3.04
N ALA A 70 -4.96 12.71 3.14
CA ALA A 70 -5.77 11.74 2.39
C ALA A 70 -5.71 11.94 0.88
N ASP A 71 -5.61 13.17 0.40
CA ASP A 71 -5.50 13.45 -1.04
C ASP A 71 -4.20 12.90 -1.61
N ALA A 72 -3.11 13.02 -0.87
CA ALA A 72 -1.84 12.42 -1.25
C ALA A 72 -1.95 10.88 -1.31
N ALA A 73 -2.61 10.28 -0.33
CA ALA A 73 -2.85 8.84 -0.31
C ALA A 73 -3.68 8.37 -1.51
N LYS A 74 -4.71 9.14 -1.89
CA LYS A 74 -5.51 8.84 -3.09
C LYS A 74 -4.67 8.88 -4.36
N ALA A 75 -3.79 9.86 -4.48
CA ALA A 75 -2.88 9.96 -5.62
C ALA A 75 -1.96 8.75 -5.72
N VAL A 76 -1.39 8.31 -4.59
CA VAL A 76 -0.57 7.10 -4.55
C VAL A 76 -1.39 5.86 -4.91
N GLY A 77 -2.61 5.74 -4.40
CA GLY A 77 -3.51 4.63 -4.72
C GLY A 77 -3.80 4.52 -6.21
N ARG A 78 -4.11 5.64 -6.86
CA ARG A 78 -4.33 5.67 -8.32
C ARG A 78 -3.07 5.30 -9.08
N ALA A 79 -1.94 5.86 -8.70
CA ALA A 79 -0.65 5.60 -9.37
C ALA A 79 -0.25 4.13 -9.27
N ILE A 80 -0.37 3.53 -8.08
CA ILE A 80 -0.01 2.11 -7.89
C ILE A 80 -0.94 1.19 -8.68
N ALA A 81 -2.24 1.52 -8.73
CA ALA A 81 -3.20 0.74 -9.51
C ALA A 81 -2.89 0.78 -11.01
N GLU A 82 -2.62 1.96 -11.56
CA GLU A 82 -2.27 2.12 -12.96
C GLU A 82 -1.00 1.36 -13.31
N ARG A 83 0.03 1.47 -12.50
CA ARG A 83 1.32 0.80 -12.71
C ARG A 83 1.20 -0.72 -12.60
N THR A 84 0.40 -1.20 -11.66
CA THR A 84 0.17 -2.64 -11.48
C THR A 84 -0.61 -3.22 -12.65
N ARG A 85 -1.65 -2.53 -13.12
CA ARG A 85 -2.42 -2.95 -14.28
C ARG A 85 -1.58 -2.94 -15.55
N ALA A 86 -0.71 -1.96 -15.71
CA ALA A 86 0.22 -1.89 -16.84
C ALA A 86 1.18 -3.10 -16.84
N ALA A 87 1.48 -3.66 -15.68
CA ALA A 87 2.27 -4.87 -15.54
C ALA A 87 1.44 -6.16 -15.76
N GLY A 88 0.15 -6.04 -16.06
CA GLY A 88 -0.72 -7.18 -16.33
C GLY A 88 -1.38 -7.81 -15.10
N ILE A 89 -1.31 -7.15 -13.95
CA ILE A 89 -1.88 -7.64 -12.70
C ILE A 89 -3.07 -6.78 -12.31
N THR A 90 -4.22 -7.44 -12.00
CA THR A 90 -5.42 -6.75 -11.52
C THR A 90 -5.83 -7.19 -10.12
N ARG A 91 -5.45 -8.40 -9.72
CA ARG A 91 -5.80 -8.94 -8.42
C ARG A 91 -4.60 -8.95 -7.49
N VAL A 92 -4.77 -8.38 -6.29
CA VAL A 92 -3.73 -8.32 -5.27
C VAL A 92 -4.33 -8.65 -3.90
N ALA A 93 -3.47 -9.04 -2.97
CA ALA A 93 -3.83 -9.14 -1.56
C ALA A 93 -3.32 -7.89 -0.86
N PHE A 94 -4.17 -7.24 -0.07
CA PHE A 94 -3.82 -5.98 0.60
C PHE A 94 -3.12 -6.25 1.93
N ASP A 95 -1.86 -5.80 2.02
CA ASP A 95 -1.06 -5.85 3.25
C ASP A 95 -0.85 -4.44 3.77
N ARG A 96 -1.59 -4.05 4.78
CA ARG A 96 -1.49 -2.73 5.40
C ARG A 96 -0.31 -2.61 6.39
N ALA A 97 0.56 -3.60 6.44
CA ALA A 97 1.77 -3.62 7.30
C ALA A 97 1.44 -3.38 8.79
N GLY A 98 0.27 -3.82 9.26
CA GLY A 98 -0.19 -3.65 10.64
C GLY A 98 -0.73 -2.25 10.96
N PHE A 99 -0.73 -1.30 10.03
CA PHE A 99 -1.38 -0.01 10.21
C PHE A 99 -2.90 -0.20 10.25
N LYS A 100 -3.60 0.66 10.98
CA LYS A 100 -5.06 0.62 11.01
C LYS A 100 -5.64 0.95 9.64
N TYR A 101 -6.69 0.24 9.24
CA TYR A 101 -7.44 0.52 8.01
C TYR A 101 -8.32 1.76 8.23
N HIS A 102 -7.68 2.92 8.24
CA HIS A 102 -8.30 4.19 8.58
C HIS A 102 -7.52 5.34 7.94
N GLY A 103 -8.17 6.46 7.71
CA GLY A 103 -7.54 7.68 7.21
C GLY A 103 -6.81 7.46 5.89
N ARG A 104 -5.51 7.76 5.85
CA ARG A 104 -4.69 7.66 4.65
C ARG A 104 -4.62 6.26 4.06
N VAL A 105 -4.52 5.24 4.90
CA VAL A 105 -4.46 3.84 4.43
C VAL A 105 -5.75 3.45 3.71
N LYS A 106 -6.90 3.81 4.28
CA LYS A 106 -8.20 3.58 3.66
C LYS A 106 -8.35 4.38 2.37
N ALA A 107 -7.96 5.65 2.36
CA ALA A 107 -8.04 6.52 1.18
C ALA A 107 -7.22 5.93 0.01
N LEU A 108 -6.02 5.43 0.28
CA LEU A 108 -5.19 4.77 -0.73
C LEU A 108 -5.87 3.52 -1.27
N ALA A 109 -6.38 2.66 -0.40
CA ALA A 109 -7.04 1.42 -0.80
C ALA A 109 -8.29 1.68 -1.64
N ASP A 110 -9.13 2.63 -1.22
CA ASP A 110 -10.34 2.98 -1.97
C ASP A 110 -10.00 3.52 -3.35
N ALA A 111 -9.00 4.40 -3.46
CA ALA A 111 -8.56 4.94 -4.73
C ALA A 111 -7.98 3.87 -5.66
N ALA A 112 -7.23 2.92 -5.12
CA ALA A 112 -6.70 1.80 -5.90
C ALA A 112 -7.81 0.90 -6.44
N ARG A 113 -8.84 0.64 -5.64
CA ARG A 113 -10.02 -0.12 -6.08
C ARG A 113 -10.78 0.60 -7.17
N GLU A 114 -11.01 1.90 -7.02
CA GLU A 114 -11.67 2.74 -8.05
C GLU A 114 -10.89 2.72 -9.36
N ALA A 115 -9.57 2.65 -9.29
CA ALA A 115 -8.71 2.61 -10.49
C ALA A 115 -8.58 1.20 -11.09
N GLY A 116 -9.25 0.20 -10.53
CA GLY A 116 -9.39 -1.11 -11.14
C GLY A 116 -8.66 -2.27 -10.48
N LEU A 117 -8.00 -2.08 -9.35
CA LEU A 117 -7.43 -3.20 -8.60
C LEU A 117 -8.52 -3.95 -7.84
N GLU A 118 -8.37 -5.25 -7.76
CA GLU A 118 -9.28 -6.14 -7.03
C GLU A 118 -8.60 -6.65 -5.76
N PHE A 119 -9.19 -6.33 -4.63
CA PHE A 119 -8.77 -6.89 -3.34
C PHE A 119 -9.82 -6.64 -2.26
#